data_b494beb211585d55428647c46b2f8f8b
#
_entry.id   b494beb211585d55428647c46b2f8f8b
#
_cell.length_a   1.000
_cell.length_b   1.000
_cell.length_c   1.000
_cell.angle_alpha   90.00
_cell.angle_beta   90.00
_cell.angle_gamma   90.00
#
_symmetry.space_group_name_H-M   'P 1'
#
loop_
_entity.id
_entity.type
_entity.pdbx_description
1 polymer ?
#
loop_
_entity_poly.entity_id
_entity_poly.type
_entity_poly.pdbx_seq_one_letter_code
_entity_poly.pdbx_strand_id
1 'polypeptide(L)' 'MILQMFSEEKSLSRERLCEKTGLSDATAKREIAFLKKAGYLKRVGSLKAGHWIVIPK' A
#
# COMPACT_ATOMS: atom_id res chain seq x y z
N MET A 1 -11.28 0.85 -2.76
CA MET A 1 -10.08 1.60 -3.18
C MET A 1 -8.87 1.16 -2.37
N ILE A 2 -7.70 1.14 -2.99
CA ILE A 2 -6.48 0.64 -2.35
C ILE A 2 -6.09 1.42 -1.09
N LEU A 3 -6.23 2.74 -1.10
CA LEU A 3 -5.90 3.56 0.06
C LEU A 3 -6.70 3.17 1.30
N GLN A 4 -7.96 2.83 1.10
CA GLN A 4 -8.82 2.42 2.20
C GLN A 4 -8.29 1.13 2.83
N MET A 5 -7.80 0.22 2.02
CA MET A 5 -7.23 -1.03 2.51
C MET A 5 -6.00 -0.80 3.37
N PHE A 6 -5.13 0.12 2.96
CA PHE A 6 -3.96 0.48 3.74
C PHE A 6 -4.34 1.21 5.03
N SER A 7 -5.42 1.96 5.00
CA SER A 7 -5.92 2.64 6.19
C SER A 7 -6.44 1.65 7.22
N GLU A 8 -7.08 0.59 6.77
CA GLU A 8 -7.62 -0.44 7.64
C GLU A 8 -6.54 -1.38 8.17
N GLU A 9 -5.55 -1.70 7.35
CA GLU A 9 -4.48 -2.61 7.71
C GLU A 9 -3.13 -1.98 7.37
N LYS A 10 -2.49 -1.37 8.37
CA LYS A 10 -1.23 -0.66 8.18
C LYS A 10 -0.08 -1.57 7.77
N SER A 11 -0.12 -2.82 8.17
CA SER A 11 0.92 -3.79 7.83
C SER A 11 0.62 -4.55 6.55
N LEU A 12 -0.32 -4.06 5.76
CA LEU A 12 -0.70 -4.70 4.50
C LEU A 12 0.50 -4.81 3.55
N SER A 13 0.81 -6.03 3.14
CA SER A 13 1.88 -6.26 2.17
C SER A 13 1.32 -6.26 0.76
N ARG A 14 2.23 -6.17 -0.23
CA ARG A 14 1.81 -6.23 -1.63
C ARG A 14 1.12 -7.55 -1.95
N GLU A 15 1.63 -8.65 -1.39
CA GLU A 15 1.04 -9.96 -1.59
C GLU A 15 -0.39 -10.02 -1.07
N ARG A 16 -0.61 -9.50 0.14
CA ARG A 16 -1.93 -9.47 0.72
C ARG A 16 -2.87 -8.57 -0.08
N LEU A 17 -2.34 -7.47 -0.58
CA LEU A 17 -3.12 -6.57 -1.42
C LEU A 17 -3.59 -7.28 -2.68
N CYS A 18 -2.71 -8.04 -3.31
CA CYS A 18 -3.07 -8.80 -4.51
C CYS A 18 -4.15 -9.84 -4.21
N GLU A 19 -4.06 -10.52 -3.08
CA GLU A 19 -5.06 -11.50 -2.68
C GLU A 19 -6.43 -10.86 -2.46
N LYS A 20 -6.45 -9.72 -1.80
CA LYS A 20 -7.70 -9.06 -1.47
C LYS A 20 -8.38 -8.38 -2.66
N THR A 21 -7.57 -7.87 -3.58
CA THR A 21 -8.12 -7.12 -4.71
C THR A 21 -8.18 -7.90 -6.01
N GLY A 22 -7.45 -9.00 -6.09
CA GLY A 22 -7.36 -9.77 -7.32
C GLY A 22 -6.44 -9.14 -8.36
N LEU A 23 -5.72 -8.09 -7.99
CA LEU A 23 -4.78 -7.44 -8.90
C LEU A 23 -3.52 -8.30 -9.09
N SER A 24 -2.88 -8.16 -10.25
CA SER A 24 -1.61 -8.80 -10.48
C SER A 24 -0.52 -8.08 -9.66
N ASP A 25 0.59 -8.76 -9.45
CA ASP A 25 1.71 -8.20 -8.71
C ASP A 25 2.22 -6.91 -9.37
N ALA A 26 2.32 -6.91 -10.67
CA ALA A 26 2.79 -5.74 -11.42
C ALA A 26 1.84 -4.56 -11.25
N THR A 27 0.53 -4.81 -11.32
CA THR A 27 -0.46 -3.76 -11.16
C THR A 27 -0.46 -3.21 -9.74
N ALA A 28 -0.40 -4.07 -8.75
CA ALA A 28 -0.35 -3.65 -7.34
C ALA A 28 0.88 -2.79 -7.08
N LYS A 29 2.02 -3.20 -7.61
CA LYS A 29 3.27 -2.46 -7.46
C LYS A 29 3.16 -1.07 -8.09
N ARG A 30 2.55 -0.99 -9.26
CA ARG A 30 2.34 0.29 -9.95
C ARG A 30 1.45 1.23 -9.15
N GLU A 31 0.36 0.70 -8.62
CA GLU A 31 -0.57 1.50 -7.84
C GLU A 31 0.07 2.03 -6.56
N ILE A 32 0.82 1.19 -5.87
CA ILE A 32 1.54 1.60 -4.67
C ILE A 32 2.54 2.70 -4.99
N ALA A 33 3.30 2.54 -6.07
CA ALA A 33 4.29 3.53 -6.48
C ALA A 33 3.62 4.86 -6.82
N PHE A 34 2.48 4.81 -7.49
CA PHE A 34 1.70 6.00 -7.84
C PHE A 34 1.25 6.75 -6.59
N LEU A 35 0.70 6.02 -5.64
CA LEU A 35 0.21 6.63 -4.40
C LEU A 35 1.33 7.22 -3.56
N LYS A 36 2.49 6.57 -3.53
CA LYS A 36 3.66 7.10 -2.83
C LYS A 36 4.13 8.39 -3.50
N LYS A 37 4.20 8.40 -4.81
CA LYS A 37 4.65 9.57 -5.56
C LYS A 37 3.68 10.74 -5.41
N ALA A 38 2.39 10.45 -5.37
CA ALA A 38 1.36 11.46 -5.20
C ALA A 38 1.28 12.00 -3.77
N GLY A 39 1.94 11.33 -2.82
CA GLY A 39 1.95 11.77 -1.44
C GLY A 39 0.79 11.28 -0.60
N TYR A 40 0.05 10.29 -1.09
CA TYR A 40 -1.06 9.71 -0.33
C TYR A 40 -0.63 8.57 0.56
N LEU A 41 0.53 7.99 0.30
CA LEU A 41 0.99 6.81 1.00
C LEU A 41 2.46 6.97 1.36
N LYS A 42 2.81 6.58 2.59
CA LYS A 42 4.19 6.65 3.07
C LYS A 42 4.54 5.36 3.79
N ARG A 43 5.73 4.85 3.52
CA ARG A 43 6.22 3.67 4.23
C ARG A 43 7.16 4.09 5.33
N VAL A 44 6.95 3.54 6.53
CA VAL A 44 7.75 3.86 7.71
C VAL A 44 8.28 2.57 8.29
N GLY A 45 9.55 2.58 8.71
CA GLY A 45 10.17 1.43 9.33
C GLY A 45 10.99 0.61 8.36
N SER A 46 11.46 -0.55 8.82
CA SER A 46 12.28 -1.44 8.02
C SER A 46 11.42 -2.26 7.06
N LEU A 47 12.08 -2.98 6.14
CA LEU A 47 11.36 -3.84 5.20
C LEU A 47 10.55 -4.92 5.89
N LYS A 48 11.05 -5.44 7.02
CA LYS A 48 10.38 -6.52 7.73
C LYS A 48 9.39 -6.03 8.77
N ALA A 49 9.67 -4.90 9.39
CA ALA A 49 8.84 -4.36 10.47
C ALA A 49 8.16 -3.05 10.09
N GLY A 50 8.21 -2.68 8.82
CA GLY A 50 7.62 -1.44 8.35
C GLY A 50 6.11 -1.51 8.25
N HIS A 51 5.50 -0.34 8.19
CA HIS A 51 4.06 -0.25 7.97
C HIS A 51 3.77 0.95 7.06
N TRP A 52 2.54 0.99 6.57
CA TRP A 52 2.11 2.05 5.67
C TRP A 52 1.30 3.09 6.42
N ILE A 53 1.50 4.35 6.06
CA ILE A 53 0.72 5.46 6.60
C ILE A 53 -0.03 6.10 5.44
N VAL A 54 -1.33 6.24 5.59
CA VAL A 54 -2.16 6.93 4.61
C VAL A 54 -2.22 8.40 5.00
N ILE A 55 -1.84 9.25 4.06
CA ILE A 55 -1.79 10.69 4.27
C ILE A 55 -3.04 11.32 3.65
N PRO A 56 -3.95 11.87 4.46
CA PRO A 56 -5.13 12.52 3.90
C PRO A 56 -4.74 13.81 3.19
N LYS A 57 -5.34 14.03 2.05
CA LYS A 57 -5.09 15.25 1.26
C LYS A 57 -6.37 15.91 0.83
#